data_76d41c3d73112f4eadf310214ba6d9d0
#
_entry.id   76d41c3d73112f4eadf310214ba6d9d0
#
_cell.length_a   1.000
_cell.length_b   1.000
_cell.length_c   1.000
_cell.angle_alpha   90.00
_cell.angle_beta   90.00
_cell.angle_gamma   90.00
#
_symmetry.space_group_name_H-M   'P 1'
#
loop_
_entity.id
_entity.type
_entity.pdbx_description
1 polymer ?
#
loop_
_entity_poly.entity_id
_entity_poly.type
_entity_poly.pdbx_seq_one_letter_code
_entity_poly.pdbx_strand_id
1 'polypeptide(L)'
;MMHRRAWLAIAAALVPLGTVLAGEVPLSGIIADPVAARSDYVEQCGGCHGVRGRSAPASLPELRDRVGYFVCTPQSRAYLIRLPNVAHSRITDNQQLADLMNFVIFSLGGTSAPKGTRPFTGEEVAHERQFALSSVSLTAERARHVESAIRRCGAPASLRRFFPNPAARQ
;
A
#
# COMPACT_ATOMS: atom_id res chain seq x y z
N MET A 1 -10.84 75.85 18.50
CA MET A 1 -11.22 74.48 18.86
C MET A 1 -10.80 73.54 17.72
N MET A 2 -9.66 72.85 17.86
CA MET A 2 -9.07 72.02 16.83
C MET A 2 -9.33 70.54 17.14
N HIS A 3 -10.14 69.85 16.31
CA HIS A 3 -10.39 68.42 16.48
C HIS A 3 -9.29 67.63 15.72
N ARG A 4 -8.40 66.99 16.51
CA ARG A 4 -7.42 66.01 15.99
C ARG A 4 -8.13 64.70 15.72
N ARG A 5 -8.26 64.30 14.45
CA ARG A 5 -8.70 62.97 14.04
C ARG A 5 -7.51 62.03 14.11
N ALA A 6 -7.55 61.06 15.07
CA ALA A 6 -6.58 59.97 15.16
C ALA A 6 -6.97 58.91 14.11
N TRP A 7 -6.03 58.60 13.22
CA TRP A 7 -6.15 57.48 12.27
C TRP A 7 -5.55 56.23 12.95
N LEU A 8 -6.39 55.24 13.23
CA LEU A 8 -5.95 53.92 13.70
C LEU A 8 -5.57 53.12 12.43
N ALA A 9 -4.28 52.86 12.25
CA ALA A 9 -3.77 51.92 11.23
C ALA A 9 -3.95 50.47 11.72
N ILE A 10 -4.84 49.74 11.10
CA ILE A 10 -5.00 48.30 11.33
C ILE A 10 -3.95 47.59 10.47
N ALA A 11 -2.91 47.07 11.14
CA ALA A 11 -1.92 46.20 10.49
C ALA A 11 -2.52 44.79 10.38
N ALA A 12 -2.91 44.42 9.16
CA ALA A 12 -3.32 43.07 8.83
C ALA A 12 -2.08 42.16 8.80
N ALA A 13 -1.93 41.29 9.79
CA ALA A 13 -0.90 40.26 9.82
C ALA A 13 -1.27 39.14 8.80
N LEU A 14 -0.56 39.10 7.67
CA LEU A 14 -0.60 37.98 6.74
C LEU A 14 0.09 36.76 7.37
N VAL A 15 -0.70 35.80 7.83
CA VAL A 15 -0.19 34.49 8.24
C VAL A 15 0.07 33.67 6.97
N PRO A 16 1.31 33.23 6.70
CA PRO A 16 1.55 32.38 5.55
C PRO A 16 0.91 31.03 5.80
N LEU A 17 -0.02 30.62 4.92
CA LEU A 17 -0.57 29.28 4.86
C LEU A 17 0.57 28.36 4.41
N GLY A 18 1.27 27.76 5.38
CA GLY A 18 2.25 26.71 5.10
C GLY A 18 1.55 25.50 4.47
N THR A 19 1.78 25.28 3.18
CA THR A 19 1.39 24.02 2.52
C THR A 19 2.19 22.90 3.18
N VAL A 20 1.53 22.10 4.01
CA VAL A 20 2.07 20.83 4.49
C VAL A 20 2.11 19.89 3.29
N LEU A 21 3.26 19.83 2.62
CA LEU A 21 3.55 18.77 1.67
C LEU A 21 3.50 17.45 2.46
N ALA A 22 2.53 16.61 2.13
CA ALA A 22 2.48 15.25 2.63
C ALA A 22 3.79 14.57 2.22
N GLY A 23 4.73 14.45 3.17
CA GLY A 23 6.04 13.88 2.91
C GLY A 23 5.88 12.41 2.50
N GLU A 24 6.30 12.09 1.28
CA GLU A 24 6.55 10.71 0.91
C GLU A 24 7.60 10.15 1.87
N VAL A 25 7.30 9.00 2.48
CA VAL A 25 8.27 8.31 3.34
C VAL A 25 9.49 7.98 2.47
N PRO A 26 10.70 8.42 2.84
CA PRO A 26 11.88 8.10 2.04
C PRO A 26 12.07 6.57 2.01
N LEU A 27 11.99 5.97 0.83
CA LEU A 27 12.18 4.52 0.66
C LEU A 27 13.62 4.08 0.97
N SER A 28 14.57 5.00 0.95
CA SER A 28 16.01 4.78 1.19
C SER A 28 16.39 4.29 2.58
N GLY A 29 15.46 4.12 3.50
CA GLY A 29 15.69 3.47 4.81
C GLY A 29 14.89 2.17 4.98
N ILE A 30 14.05 1.84 3.98
CA ILE A 30 13.12 0.71 4.03
C ILE A 30 13.50 -0.34 2.98
N ILE A 31 14.07 0.07 1.86
CA ILE A 31 14.45 -0.75 0.71
C ILE A 31 15.93 -0.48 0.42
N ALA A 32 16.71 -1.53 0.27
CA ALA A 32 18.15 -1.43 0.02
C ALA A 32 18.43 -0.76 -1.35
N ASP A 33 17.73 -1.19 -2.40
CA ASP A 33 17.78 -0.59 -3.74
C ASP A 33 16.36 -0.32 -4.25
N PRO A 34 15.83 0.90 -4.09
CA PRO A 34 14.48 1.24 -4.56
C PRO A 34 14.33 1.20 -6.09
N VAL A 35 15.41 1.36 -6.85
CA VAL A 35 15.38 1.31 -8.32
C VAL A 35 15.23 -0.15 -8.77
N ALA A 36 16.03 -1.04 -8.19
CA ALA A 36 15.91 -2.48 -8.44
C ALA A 36 14.52 -3.00 -8.02
N ALA A 37 14.06 -2.69 -6.82
CA ALA A 37 12.74 -3.11 -6.33
C ALA A 37 11.59 -2.66 -7.25
N ARG A 38 11.68 -1.45 -7.80
CA ARG A 38 10.72 -0.95 -8.79
C ARG A 38 10.82 -1.72 -10.11
N SER A 39 12.03 -2.02 -10.57
CA SER A 39 12.26 -2.79 -11.80
C SER A 39 11.67 -4.18 -11.67
N ASP A 40 11.94 -4.86 -10.56
CA ASP A 40 11.39 -6.17 -10.22
C ASP A 40 9.85 -6.14 -10.20
N TYR A 41 9.26 -5.09 -9.61
CA TYR A 41 7.81 -4.92 -9.64
C TYR A 41 7.28 -4.80 -11.07
N VAL A 42 7.89 -3.98 -11.91
CA VAL A 42 7.44 -3.79 -13.30
C VAL A 42 7.53 -5.11 -14.07
N GLU A 43 8.59 -5.86 -13.88
CA GLU A 43 8.82 -7.14 -14.56
C GLU A 43 7.89 -8.24 -14.07
N GLN A 44 7.73 -8.42 -12.76
CA GLN A 44 7.02 -9.57 -12.19
C GLN A 44 5.52 -9.32 -11.96
N CYS A 45 5.12 -8.07 -11.77
CA CYS A 45 3.76 -7.70 -11.33
C CYS A 45 3.09 -6.68 -12.25
N GLY A 46 3.88 -5.82 -12.90
CA GLY A 46 3.39 -4.65 -13.65
C GLY A 46 2.54 -5.00 -14.85
N GLY A 47 2.77 -6.16 -15.50
CA GLY A 47 1.96 -6.63 -16.62
C GLY A 47 0.49 -6.86 -16.27
N CYS A 48 0.21 -7.26 -15.04
CA CYS A 48 -1.14 -7.51 -14.55
C CYS A 48 -1.69 -6.37 -13.69
N HIS A 49 -0.87 -5.82 -12.79
CA HIS A 49 -1.29 -4.78 -11.85
C HIS A 49 -1.04 -3.35 -12.36
N GLY A 50 -0.48 -3.21 -13.59
CA GLY A 50 -0.06 -1.93 -14.14
C GLY A 50 1.21 -1.40 -13.49
N VAL A 51 2.06 -0.74 -14.27
CA VAL A 51 3.37 -0.22 -13.80
C VAL A 51 3.28 0.80 -12.66
N ARG A 52 2.09 1.33 -12.40
CA ARG A 52 1.78 2.27 -11.32
C ARG A 52 0.83 1.69 -10.27
N GLY A 53 0.60 0.37 -10.28
CA GLY A 53 -0.35 -0.28 -9.37
C GLY A 53 -1.82 -0.02 -9.70
N ARG A 54 -2.13 0.52 -10.87
CA ARG A 54 -3.51 0.73 -11.37
C ARG A 54 -3.76 -0.30 -12.46
N SER A 55 -4.55 -1.29 -12.13
CA SER A 55 -4.89 -2.37 -13.07
C SER A 55 -5.75 -1.85 -14.21
N ALA A 56 -5.35 -2.13 -15.43
CA ALA A 56 -6.15 -1.90 -16.63
C ALA A 56 -5.59 -2.81 -17.76
N PRO A 57 -6.43 -3.47 -18.53
CA PRO A 57 -7.89 -3.63 -18.48
C PRO A 57 -8.37 -4.79 -17.61
N ALA A 58 -7.48 -5.43 -16.86
CA ALA A 58 -7.77 -6.68 -16.15
C ALA A 58 -8.66 -6.47 -14.92
N SER A 59 -9.53 -7.48 -14.64
CA SER A 59 -10.31 -7.57 -13.40
C SER A 59 -9.45 -8.00 -12.20
N LEU A 60 -8.22 -7.49 -12.13
CA LEU A 60 -7.29 -7.73 -11.04
C LEU A 60 -7.41 -6.64 -9.96
N PRO A 61 -7.03 -6.95 -8.73
CA PRO A 61 -7.06 -5.96 -7.68
C PRO A 61 -6.11 -4.80 -7.96
N GLU A 62 -6.63 -3.59 -7.86
CA GLU A 62 -5.82 -2.37 -7.90
C GLU A 62 -4.98 -2.28 -6.63
N LEU A 63 -3.67 -2.04 -6.77
CA LEU A 63 -2.74 -1.96 -5.64
C LEU A 63 -2.62 -0.53 -5.10
N ARG A 64 -2.72 0.47 -6.00
CA ARG A 64 -2.49 1.87 -5.67
C ARG A 64 -3.43 2.35 -4.57
N ASP A 65 -2.86 2.89 -3.50
CA ASP A 65 -3.55 3.45 -2.33
C ASP A 65 -4.53 2.48 -1.64
N ARG A 66 -4.31 1.14 -1.82
CA ARG A 66 -5.20 0.09 -1.30
C ARG A 66 -4.48 -1.09 -0.69
N VAL A 67 -3.39 -1.55 -1.31
CA VAL A 67 -2.71 -2.77 -0.86
C VAL A 67 -2.13 -2.64 0.54
N GLY A 68 -1.79 -1.43 0.96
CA GLY A 68 -1.28 -1.16 2.31
C GLY A 68 -2.22 -1.57 3.45
N TYR A 69 -3.54 -1.59 3.24
CA TYR A 69 -4.47 -2.08 4.26
C TYR A 69 -4.27 -3.56 4.62
N PHE A 70 -3.65 -4.35 3.74
CA PHE A 70 -3.42 -5.77 3.99
C PHE A 70 -2.29 -6.06 4.99
N VAL A 71 -1.44 -5.10 5.30
CA VAL A 71 -0.39 -5.31 6.31
C VAL A 71 -0.80 -4.95 7.74
N CYS A 72 -2.06 -4.58 7.96
CA CYS A 72 -2.53 -4.16 9.27
C CYS A 72 -2.78 -5.32 10.25
N THR A 73 -2.97 -6.55 9.75
CA THR A 73 -3.03 -7.75 10.60
C THR A 73 -1.97 -8.75 10.20
N PRO A 74 -1.41 -9.53 11.13
CA PRO A 74 -0.41 -10.57 10.81
C PRO A 74 -0.89 -11.53 9.73
N GLN A 75 -2.16 -11.95 9.79
CA GLN A 75 -2.73 -12.90 8.83
C GLN A 75 -2.83 -12.32 7.42
N SER A 76 -3.26 -11.07 7.29
CA SER A 76 -3.34 -10.41 5.98
C SER A 76 -1.96 -10.08 5.42
N ARG A 77 -1.01 -9.77 6.30
CA ARG A 77 0.38 -9.55 5.92
C ARG A 77 1.01 -10.84 5.35
N ALA A 78 0.88 -11.96 6.08
CA ALA A 78 1.34 -13.27 5.63
C ALA A 78 0.67 -13.69 4.31
N TYR A 79 -0.63 -13.45 4.17
CA TYR A 79 -1.39 -13.71 2.94
C TYR A 79 -0.72 -13.13 1.70
N LEU A 80 -0.19 -11.91 1.77
CA LEU A 80 0.44 -11.26 0.62
C LEU A 80 1.64 -12.06 0.09
N ILE A 81 2.46 -12.61 0.99
CA ILE A 81 3.62 -13.43 0.61
C ILE A 81 3.18 -14.82 0.15
N ARG A 82 2.13 -15.38 0.75
CA ARG A 82 1.60 -16.71 0.43
C ARG A 82 0.81 -16.78 -0.89
N LEU A 83 0.53 -15.65 -1.52
CA LEU A 83 -0.06 -15.64 -2.87
C LEU A 83 0.82 -16.46 -3.83
N PRO A 84 0.27 -17.40 -4.62
CA PRO A 84 1.08 -18.29 -5.47
C PRO A 84 2.07 -17.55 -6.36
N ASN A 85 1.65 -16.46 -6.98
CA ASN A 85 2.50 -15.65 -7.86
C ASN A 85 3.61 -14.91 -7.12
N VAL A 86 3.48 -14.70 -5.81
CA VAL A 86 4.52 -14.11 -4.96
C VAL A 86 5.42 -15.20 -4.40
N ALA A 87 4.83 -16.22 -3.78
CA ALA A 87 5.57 -17.31 -3.15
C ALA A 87 6.46 -18.07 -4.16
N HIS A 88 5.98 -18.28 -5.38
CA HIS A 88 6.69 -18.97 -6.47
C HIS A 88 7.22 -18.01 -7.55
N SER A 89 7.43 -16.73 -7.19
CA SER A 89 8.03 -15.77 -8.13
C SER A 89 9.42 -16.23 -8.58
N ARG A 90 9.88 -15.70 -9.72
CA ARG A 90 11.22 -15.98 -10.23
C ARG A 90 12.33 -15.35 -9.38
N ILE A 91 11.99 -14.44 -8.49
CA ILE A 91 12.93 -13.87 -7.53
C ILE A 91 13.20 -14.92 -6.45
N THR A 92 14.38 -15.54 -6.51
CA THR A 92 14.79 -16.60 -5.58
C THR A 92 15.41 -16.04 -4.31
N ASP A 93 16.02 -14.86 -4.36
CA ASP A 93 16.54 -14.18 -3.19
C ASP A 93 15.39 -13.59 -2.37
N ASN A 94 15.33 -13.98 -1.08
CA ASN A 94 14.24 -13.59 -0.20
C ASN A 94 14.32 -12.12 0.24
N GLN A 95 15.51 -11.53 0.31
CA GLN A 95 15.64 -10.11 0.62
C GLN A 95 15.24 -9.25 -0.57
N GLN A 96 15.62 -9.64 -1.79
CA GLN A 96 15.16 -8.98 -3.00
C GLN A 96 13.63 -9.03 -3.12
N LEU A 97 13.00 -10.17 -2.81
CA LEU A 97 11.54 -10.29 -2.79
C LEU A 97 10.91 -9.43 -1.67
N ALA A 98 11.56 -9.34 -0.51
CA ALA A 98 11.12 -8.45 0.56
C ALA A 98 11.17 -6.97 0.13
N ASP A 99 12.22 -6.56 -0.56
CA ASP A 99 12.38 -5.20 -1.08
C ASP A 99 11.32 -4.87 -2.14
N LEU A 100 11.02 -5.81 -3.04
CA LEU A 100 9.89 -5.69 -3.97
C LEU A 100 8.55 -5.51 -3.22
N MET A 101 8.30 -6.34 -2.21
CA MET A 101 7.07 -6.23 -1.41
C MET A 101 7.00 -4.93 -0.61
N ASN A 102 8.12 -4.45 -0.11
CA ASN A 102 8.22 -3.14 0.54
C ASN A 102 7.90 -2.00 -0.46
N PHE A 103 8.40 -2.10 -1.70
CA PHE A 103 8.02 -1.16 -2.75
C PHE A 103 6.50 -1.18 -3.00
N VAL A 104 5.89 -2.36 -3.08
CA VAL A 104 4.43 -2.51 -3.25
C VAL A 104 3.66 -1.86 -2.10
N ILE A 105 4.07 -2.09 -0.85
CA ILE A 105 3.36 -1.58 0.32
C ILE A 105 3.56 -0.07 0.50
N PHE A 106 4.81 0.41 0.47
CA PHE A 106 5.11 1.78 0.85
C PHE A 106 5.05 2.77 -0.33
N SER A 107 5.38 2.33 -1.55
CA SER A 107 5.31 3.19 -2.74
C SER A 107 3.94 3.11 -3.42
N LEU A 108 3.42 1.92 -3.68
CA LEU A 108 2.12 1.78 -4.33
C LEU A 108 0.96 1.85 -3.35
N GLY A 109 1.09 1.21 -2.19
CA GLY A 109 0.08 1.26 -1.13
C GLY A 109 -0.05 2.65 -0.49
N GLY A 110 1.02 3.43 -0.47
CA GLY A 110 1.01 4.82 0.00
C GLY A 110 0.38 4.96 1.39
N THR A 111 -0.54 5.91 1.51
CA THR A 111 -1.24 6.20 2.78
C THR A 111 -2.17 5.10 3.27
N SER A 112 -2.43 4.07 2.46
CA SER A 112 -3.21 2.90 2.92
C SER A 112 -2.42 1.99 3.86
N ALA A 113 -1.10 2.08 3.88
CA ALA A 113 -0.28 1.38 4.85
C ALA A 113 -0.40 2.08 6.22
N PRO A 114 -0.74 1.35 7.30
CA PRO A 114 -0.84 1.93 8.64
C PRO A 114 0.48 2.58 9.06
N LYS A 115 0.40 3.69 9.80
CA LYS A 115 1.58 4.33 10.39
C LYS A 115 2.31 3.32 11.28
N GLY A 116 3.64 3.29 11.19
CA GLY A 116 4.47 2.35 11.96
C GLY A 116 4.50 0.93 11.39
N THR A 117 3.95 0.71 10.18
CA THR A 117 4.10 -0.57 9.49
C THR A 117 5.58 -0.94 9.36
N ARG A 118 5.95 -2.12 9.87
CA ARG A 118 7.31 -2.64 9.71
C ARG A 118 7.52 -3.12 8.28
N PRO A 119 8.70 -2.86 7.68
CA PRO A 119 9.08 -3.45 6.40
C PRO A 119 9.05 -4.99 6.46
N PHE A 120 8.85 -5.63 5.31
CA PHE A 120 9.14 -7.06 5.14
C PHE A 120 10.64 -7.29 5.21
N THR A 121 11.03 -8.42 5.77
CA THR A 121 12.41 -8.88 5.82
C THR A 121 12.59 -10.15 4.99
N GLY A 122 13.81 -10.42 4.54
CA GLY A 122 14.13 -11.66 3.83
C GLY A 122 13.80 -12.90 4.66
N GLU A 123 13.98 -12.86 5.99
CA GLU A 123 13.62 -13.95 6.90
C GLU A 123 12.10 -14.20 6.91
N GLU A 124 11.30 -13.13 7.04
CA GLU A 124 9.83 -13.23 6.99
C GLU A 124 9.37 -13.82 5.65
N VAL A 125 9.94 -13.35 4.54
CA VAL A 125 9.63 -13.87 3.21
C VAL A 125 10.04 -15.33 3.08
N ALA A 126 11.24 -15.71 3.53
CA ALA A 126 11.73 -17.09 3.51
C ALA A 126 10.80 -18.04 4.27
N HIS A 127 10.27 -17.59 5.40
CA HIS A 127 9.31 -18.34 6.18
C HIS A 127 7.95 -18.44 5.48
N GLU A 128 7.36 -17.31 5.10
CA GLU A 128 5.97 -17.27 4.64
C GLU A 128 5.77 -17.91 3.26
N ARG A 129 6.75 -17.83 2.36
CA ARG A 129 6.62 -18.43 1.02
C ARG A 129 6.56 -19.96 1.03
N GLN A 130 6.96 -20.62 2.14
CA GLN A 130 6.82 -22.06 2.30
C GLN A 130 5.36 -22.50 2.45
N PHE A 131 4.48 -21.58 2.82
CA PHE A 131 3.05 -21.81 3.04
C PHE A 131 2.20 -21.23 1.89
N ALA A 132 2.69 -21.36 0.65
CA ALA A 132 1.97 -20.90 -0.53
C ALA A 132 0.54 -21.45 -0.59
N LEU A 133 -0.41 -20.60 -0.92
CA LEU A 133 -1.82 -20.99 -1.06
C LEU A 133 -1.99 -21.87 -2.30
N SER A 134 -2.44 -23.12 -2.14
CA SER A 134 -2.50 -24.10 -3.23
C SER A 134 -3.91 -24.57 -3.58
N SER A 135 -4.82 -24.66 -2.62
CA SER A 135 -6.13 -25.31 -2.80
C SER A 135 -7.32 -24.45 -2.43
N VAL A 136 -7.14 -23.12 -2.40
CA VAL A 136 -8.18 -22.18 -1.99
C VAL A 136 -8.65 -21.31 -3.15
N SER A 137 -9.88 -20.86 -3.09
CA SER A 137 -10.33 -19.77 -3.95
C SER A 137 -9.61 -18.48 -3.53
N LEU A 138 -8.63 -18.03 -4.33
CA LEU A 138 -7.88 -16.80 -4.05
C LEU A 138 -8.80 -15.58 -3.93
N THR A 139 -9.93 -15.59 -4.63
CA THR A 139 -10.91 -14.50 -4.56
C THR A 139 -11.67 -14.51 -3.24
N ALA A 140 -12.09 -15.70 -2.75
CA ALA A 140 -12.74 -15.84 -1.46
C ALA A 140 -11.77 -15.53 -0.32
N GLU A 141 -10.52 -15.99 -0.43
CA GLU A 141 -9.45 -15.66 0.54
C GLU A 141 -9.23 -14.16 0.62
N ARG A 142 -9.06 -13.50 -0.50
CA ARG A 142 -8.91 -12.05 -0.57
C ARG A 142 -10.09 -11.32 0.06
N ALA A 143 -11.34 -11.77 -0.20
CA ALA A 143 -12.52 -11.16 0.39
C ALA A 143 -12.50 -11.19 1.93
N ARG A 144 -12.02 -12.30 2.54
CA ARG A 144 -11.85 -12.40 3.99
C ARG A 144 -10.87 -11.35 4.52
N HIS A 145 -9.75 -11.14 3.82
CA HIS A 145 -8.75 -10.14 4.20
C HIS A 145 -9.26 -8.70 4.02
N VAL A 146 -10.05 -8.43 2.96
CA VAL A 146 -10.75 -7.15 2.78
C VAL A 146 -11.68 -6.87 3.97
N GLU A 147 -12.51 -7.83 4.34
CA GLU A 147 -13.41 -7.68 5.49
C GLU A 147 -12.65 -7.49 6.81
N SER A 148 -11.52 -8.18 6.98
CA SER A 148 -10.64 -7.99 8.12
C SER A 148 -10.07 -6.57 8.17
N ALA A 149 -9.57 -6.06 7.04
CA ALA A 149 -9.05 -4.70 6.93
C ALA A 149 -10.11 -3.64 7.26
N ILE A 150 -11.34 -3.81 6.76
CA ILE A 150 -12.45 -2.89 7.05
C ILE A 150 -12.80 -2.90 8.54
N ARG A 151 -12.98 -4.09 9.14
CA ARG A 151 -13.44 -4.19 10.52
C ARG A 151 -12.37 -3.86 11.54
N ARG A 152 -11.09 -4.16 11.28
CA ARG A 152 -10.02 -4.08 12.27
C ARG A 152 -9.08 -2.91 12.08
N CYS A 153 -9.00 -2.39 10.85
CA CYS A 153 -7.95 -1.44 10.47
C CYS A 153 -8.50 -0.12 9.92
N GLY A 154 -9.82 0.06 9.98
CA GLY A 154 -10.44 1.29 9.50
C GLY A 154 -10.34 1.50 7.99
N ALA A 155 -10.10 0.43 7.22
CA ALA A 155 -10.11 0.53 5.77
C ALA A 155 -11.51 0.96 5.29
N PRO A 156 -11.61 1.80 4.25
CA PRO A 156 -12.89 2.27 3.76
C PRO A 156 -13.73 1.11 3.18
N ALA A 157 -15.04 1.11 3.39
CA ALA A 157 -15.94 0.09 2.86
C ALA A 157 -15.88 -0.03 1.32
N SER A 158 -15.46 1.04 0.63
CA SER A 158 -15.21 1.02 -0.81
C SER A 158 -14.13 0.04 -1.24
N LEU A 159 -13.29 -0.45 -0.32
CA LEU A 159 -12.27 -1.47 -0.60
C LEU A 159 -12.89 -2.74 -1.20
N ARG A 160 -14.13 -3.09 -0.86
CA ARG A 160 -14.87 -4.22 -1.44
C ARG A 160 -15.00 -4.14 -2.96
N ARG A 161 -15.10 -2.93 -3.51
CA ARG A 161 -15.26 -2.73 -4.97
C ARG A 161 -13.97 -3.02 -5.74
N PHE A 162 -12.82 -2.80 -5.12
CA PHE A 162 -11.52 -3.04 -5.76
C PHE A 162 -11.03 -4.49 -5.57
N PHE A 163 -11.64 -5.19 -4.61
CA PHE A 163 -11.38 -6.59 -4.32
C PHE A 163 -12.71 -7.34 -4.27
N PRO A 164 -13.43 -7.44 -5.40
CA PRO A 164 -14.78 -7.98 -5.41
C PRO A 164 -14.82 -9.43 -4.94
N ASN A 165 -15.83 -9.75 -4.13
CA ASN A 165 -16.16 -11.13 -3.79
C ASN A 165 -17.05 -11.70 -4.91
N PRO A 166 -16.64 -12.76 -5.63
CA PRO A 166 -17.45 -13.35 -6.68
C PRO A 166 -18.75 -13.96 -6.16
N ALA A 167 -18.79 -14.45 -4.92
CA ALA A 167 -19.98 -15.01 -4.30
C ALA A 167 -21.10 -13.96 -4.03
N ALA A 168 -20.76 -12.67 -4.05
CA ALA A 168 -21.74 -11.59 -3.85
C ALA A 168 -22.50 -11.20 -5.14
N ARG A 169 -22.24 -11.88 -6.27
CA ARG A 169 -22.86 -11.62 -7.58
C ARG A 169 -23.86 -12.70 -8.02
N GLN A 170 -24.20 -13.64 -7.13
CA GLN A 170 -25.21 -14.68 -7.40
C GLN A 170 -26.54 -14.32 -6.77
#